data_70b6dd568d95d01ce1366e4ac879992a
#
_entry.id   70b6dd568d95d01ce1366e4ac879992a
#
_cell.length_a   1.000
_cell.length_b   1.000
_cell.length_c   1.000
_cell.angle_alpha   90.00
_cell.angle_beta   90.00
_cell.angle_gamma   90.00
#
_symmetry.space_group_name_H-M   'P 1'
#
loop_
_entity.id
_entity.type
_entity.pdbx_description
1 polymer ?
#
loop_
_entity_poly.entity_id
_entity_poly.type
_entity_poly.pdbx_seq_one_letter_code
_entity_poly.pdbx_strand_id
1 'polypeptide(L)'
;MEAALLNIVQKINGYLSDYILIVLLIGAGLYFSIRTRFVQVRCFGEGMRRVFGNINLHGGKQQGGFSSFQALATAIAAQVGTGNIVGACGAILIGGPGAIFWMWIIAFFGMATIYAEAVLAQETRVVNADGSVHGGPVYYIKRAFKGGFGKFLAGFFAVAIILALGFIGSMVQSNSIGEALSNATGVPTWVIGIVVAALSAYVFLGGSHRVAAWAEKIVPVMACLYLIGGLVVLLARIRFIPETFGMIFRYAFQPQSIIGGSFGFALKQAISQGVKRGLFSNEAGMGSTPHAHAMAKVSCPHEQGVVAMIGVFIDTFVVLTMTALVVISTLYAGNGILASGAAEGVSKTNMAQLAFSSIMGNTAGSLFVAICLMFFAFSTILGWNFFGRINVEYLFGKKAVPVYSIIAVELIFLGSCVSNDLAWELSDMFNQLMVIPNFLAIVALGGLVAAAARKGSRETLKK
;
A
#
# COMPACT_ATOMS: atom_id res chain seq x y z
N MET A 1 -13.23 -9.81 -25.98
CA MET A 1 -11.79 -9.47 -25.82
C MET A 1 -11.44 -9.30 -24.36
N GLU A 2 -12.17 -8.50 -23.60
CA GLU A 2 -11.94 -8.28 -22.16
C GLU A 2 -11.95 -9.58 -21.34
N ALA A 3 -12.96 -10.45 -21.48
CA ALA A 3 -13.03 -11.73 -20.77
C ALA A 3 -11.87 -12.67 -21.07
N ALA A 4 -11.37 -12.68 -22.31
CA ALA A 4 -10.20 -13.50 -22.68
C ALA A 4 -8.92 -12.96 -22.04
N LEU A 5 -8.75 -11.62 -22.00
CA LEU A 5 -7.63 -10.98 -21.34
C LEU A 5 -7.70 -11.23 -19.83
N LEU A 6 -8.86 -11.06 -19.21
CA LEU A 6 -9.08 -11.33 -17.79
C LEU A 6 -8.68 -12.76 -17.42
N ASN A 7 -9.12 -13.77 -18.19
CA ASN A 7 -8.73 -15.17 -17.95
C ASN A 7 -7.22 -15.40 -18.02
N ILE A 8 -6.53 -14.78 -19.00
CA ILE A 8 -5.07 -14.90 -19.12
C ILE A 8 -4.38 -14.29 -17.91
N VAL A 9 -4.77 -13.08 -17.53
CA VAL A 9 -4.19 -12.35 -16.40
C VAL A 9 -4.44 -13.09 -15.08
N GLN A 10 -5.64 -13.59 -14.85
CA GLN A 10 -5.97 -14.39 -13.67
C GLN A 10 -5.13 -15.66 -13.58
N LYS A 11 -4.90 -16.33 -14.70
CA LYS A 11 -4.04 -17.53 -14.74
C LYS A 11 -2.58 -17.19 -14.39
N ILE A 12 -2.05 -16.08 -14.90
CA ILE A 12 -0.71 -15.59 -14.56
C ILE A 12 -0.64 -15.23 -13.09
N ASN A 13 -1.62 -14.47 -12.58
CA ASN A 13 -1.71 -14.09 -11.18
C ASN A 13 -1.81 -15.31 -10.25
N GLY A 14 -2.51 -16.36 -10.63
CA GLY A 14 -2.57 -17.60 -9.86
C GLY A 14 -1.18 -18.19 -9.59
N TYR A 15 -0.28 -18.20 -10.59
CA TYR A 15 1.10 -18.65 -10.38
C TYR A 15 1.93 -17.65 -9.59
N LEU A 16 1.85 -16.36 -9.93
CA LEU A 16 2.63 -15.32 -9.26
C LEU A 16 2.23 -15.16 -7.80
N SER A 17 0.93 -15.03 -7.50
CA SER A 17 0.44 -14.76 -6.15
C SER A 17 0.56 -15.95 -5.22
N ASP A 18 0.17 -17.15 -5.70
CA ASP A 18 0.01 -18.31 -4.84
C ASP A 18 1.34 -19.02 -4.48
N TYR A 19 2.38 -18.78 -5.27
CA TYR A 19 3.66 -19.46 -5.09
C TYR A 19 4.83 -18.49 -5.00
N ILE A 20 5.06 -17.69 -6.05
CA ILE A 20 6.28 -16.86 -6.16
C ILE A 20 6.26 -15.75 -5.12
N LEU A 21 5.17 -15.00 -5.05
CA LEU A 21 5.04 -13.84 -4.17
C LEU A 21 5.16 -14.22 -2.69
N ILE A 22 4.47 -15.29 -2.28
CA ILE A 22 4.50 -15.78 -0.89
C ILE A 22 5.94 -16.09 -0.47
N VAL A 23 6.66 -16.85 -1.31
CA VAL A 23 8.05 -17.24 -1.04
C VAL A 23 8.98 -16.04 -0.99
N LEU A 24 8.85 -15.11 -1.94
CA LEU A 24 9.71 -13.93 -2.01
C LEU A 24 9.47 -12.99 -0.82
N LEU A 25 8.22 -12.69 -0.48
CA LEU A 25 7.90 -11.74 0.59
C LEU A 25 8.22 -12.29 1.98
N ILE A 26 7.79 -13.52 2.27
CA ILE A 26 8.11 -14.17 3.55
C ILE A 26 9.61 -14.41 3.64
N GLY A 27 10.23 -14.87 2.56
CA GLY A 27 11.67 -15.10 2.48
C GLY A 27 12.49 -13.83 2.71
N ALA A 28 12.15 -12.72 2.04
CA ALA A 28 12.80 -11.43 2.26
C ALA A 28 12.62 -10.94 3.69
N GLY A 29 11.37 -10.98 4.18
CA GLY A 29 11.04 -10.49 5.52
C GLY A 29 11.74 -11.29 6.62
N LEU A 30 11.77 -12.61 6.50
CA LEU A 30 12.49 -13.49 7.43
C LEU A 30 14.00 -13.25 7.34
N TYR A 31 14.57 -13.19 6.13
CA TYR A 31 15.98 -12.91 5.90
C TYR A 31 16.40 -11.58 6.56
N PHE A 32 15.66 -10.50 6.33
CA PHE A 32 15.99 -9.22 6.94
C PHE A 32 15.70 -9.17 8.43
N SER A 33 14.65 -9.84 8.92
CA SER A 33 14.41 -9.96 10.36
C SER A 33 15.62 -10.58 11.08
N ILE A 34 16.16 -11.67 10.54
CA ILE A 34 17.33 -12.36 11.12
C ILE A 34 18.59 -11.49 10.94
N ARG A 35 18.84 -10.97 9.74
CA ARG A 35 20.07 -10.19 9.43
C ARG A 35 20.17 -8.90 10.22
N THR A 36 19.03 -8.26 10.52
CA THR A 36 18.97 -7.02 11.30
C THR A 36 18.69 -7.26 12.79
N ARG A 37 18.63 -8.54 13.22
CA ARG A 37 18.30 -8.94 14.60
C ARG A 37 16.94 -8.41 15.04
N PHE A 38 15.91 -8.67 14.23
CA PHE A 38 14.53 -8.25 14.44
C PHE A 38 14.41 -6.74 14.69
N VAL A 39 14.90 -5.94 13.73
CA VAL A 39 14.85 -4.46 13.79
C VAL A 39 13.44 -3.95 14.03
N GLN A 40 12.42 -4.62 13.48
CA GLN A 40 11.01 -4.26 13.63
C GLN A 40 10.50 -4.39 15.09
N VAL A 41 11.15 -5.17 15.91
CA VAL A 41 10.86 -5.28 17.35
C VAL A 41 11.80 -4.36 18.14
N ARG A 42 13.10 -4.51 17.93
CA ARG A 42 14.15 -3.85 18.70
C ARG A 42 14.17 -2.34 18.55
N CYS A 43 13.91 -1.83 17.33
CA CYS A 43 13.92 -0.41 17.02
C CYS A 43 12.51 0.18 16.86
N PHE A 44 11.45 -0.55 17.25
CA PHE A 44 10.08 -0.09 17.15
C PHE A 44 9.84 1.21 17.93
N GLY A 45 10.26 1.25 19.21
CA GLY A 45 10.13 2.44 20.03
C GLY A 45 10.93 3.64 19.52
N GLU A 46 12.10 3.41 18.89
CA GLU A 46 12.84 4.47 18.21
C GLU A 46 12.05 5.02 17.02
N GLY A 47 11.51 4.13 16.19
CA GLY A 47 10.69 4.53 15.04
C GLY A 47 9.47 5.34 15.48
N MET A 48 8.73 4.88 16.48
CA MET A 48 7.58 5.60 17.05
C MET A 48 7.95 7.01 17.53
N ARG A 49 9.08 7.13 18.25
CA ARG A 49 9.56 8.44 18.74
C ARG A 49 9.94 9.36 17.58
N ARG A 50 10.59 8.85 16.52
CA ARG A 50 10.96 9.65 15.34
C ARG A 50 9.75 10.13 14.55
N VAL A 51 8.71 9.31 14.44
CA VAL A 51 7.48 9.66 13.74
C VAL A 51 6.62 10.63 14.54
N PHE A 52 6.37 10.33 15.83
CA PHE A 52 5.41 11.07 16.65
C PHE A 52 6.04 12.10 17.59
N GLY A 53 7.32 11.94 17.95
CA GLY A 53 8.01 12.84 18.89
C GLY A 53 8.44 14.18 18.30
N ASN A 54 8.52 14.31 16.98
CA ASN A 54 8.95 15.52 16.26
C ASN A 54 7.94 15.91 15.17
N ILE A 55 6.64 15.82 15.44
CA ILE A 55 5.60 16.26 14.51
C ILE A 55 5.64 17.79 14.42
N ASN A 56 6.39 18.32 13.46
CA ASN A 56 6.30 19.72 13.06
C ASN A 56 5.32 19.81 11.89
N LEU A 57 4.05 20.12 12.17
CA LEU A 57 2.98 20.32 11.18
C LEU A 57 3.26 21.55 10.27
N HIS A 58 4.24 22.37 10.62
CA HIS A 58 4.72 23.47 9.79
C HIS A 58 6.01 23.02 9.09
N GLY A 59 5.87 22.35 7.96
CA GLY A 59 6.99 21.93 7.11
C GLY A 59 7.96 23.07 6.86
N GLY A 60 9.17 22.99 7.44
CA GLY A 60 10.22 23.97 7.15
C GLY A 60 10.59 23.88 5.66
N LYS A 61 10.62 25.02 4.96
CA LYS A 61 11.16 25.13 3.60
C LYS A 61 12.63 24.68 3.61
N GLN A 62 12.89 23.43 3.26
CA GLN A 62 14.26 22.95 3.06
C GLN A 62 14.62 23.04 1.59
N GLN A 63 15.72 23.71 1.27
CA GLN A 63 16.26 23.73 -0.09
C GLN A 63 16.72 22.31 -0.48
N GLY A 64 16.09 21.74 -1.52
CA GLY A 64 16.41 20.44 -2.10
C GLY A 64 16.15 19.22 -1.21
N GLY A 65 15.20 18.34 -1.60
CA GLY A 65 14.79 17.14 -0.86
C GLY A 65 13.59 17.35 0.07
N PHE A 66 13.13 16.27 0.72
CA PHE A 66 11.99 16.27 1.65
C PHE A 66 12.47 16.24 3.10
N SER A 67 11.66 16.74 4.04
CA SER A 67 11.83 16.38 5.45
C SER A 67 11.54 14.88 5.64
N SER A 68 12.03 14.28 6.74
CA SER A 68 11.72 12.88 7.03
C SER A 68 10.22 12.64 7.16
N PHE A 69 9.48 13.63 7.71
CA PHE A 69 8.03 13.58 7.80
C PHE A 69 7.33 13.67 6.44
N GLN A 70 7.78 14.56 5.54
CA GLN A 70 7.26 14.65 4.18
C GLN A 70 7.50 13.38 3.37
N ALA A 71 8.68 12.77 3.52
CA ALA A 71 9.00 11.50 2.89
C ALA A 71 8.11 10.36 3.42
N LEU A 72 7.89 10.31 4.73
CA LEU A 72 6.98 9.36 5.36
C LEU A 72 5.53 9.61 4.94
N ALA A 73 5.06 10.86 4.96
CA ALA A 73 3.70 11.21 4.53
C ALA A 73 3.47 10.85 3.06
N THR A 74 4.46 11.06 2.19
CA THR A 74 4.38 10.66 0.78
C THR A 74 4.35 9.13 0.63
N ALA A 75 5.10 8.39 1.43
CA ALA A 75 5.06 6.93 1.46
C ALA A 75 3.71 6.42 2.01
N ILE A 76 3.22 6.97 3.12
CA ILE A 76 1.90 6.61 3.68
C ILE A 76 0.76 6.99 2.72
N ALA A 77 0.85 8.12 2.03
CA ALA A 77 -0.12 8.51 1.00
C ALA A 77 -0.23 7.45 -0.11
N ALA A 78 0.89 6.83 -0.47
CA ALA A 78 0.89 5.73 -1.43
C ALA A 78 0.34 4.43 -0.83
N GLN A 79 0.72 4.08 0.40
CA GLN A 79 0.33 2.86 1.10
C GLN A 79 -1.15 2.87 1.50
N VAL A 80 -1.60 3.91 2.21
CA VAL A 80 -2.98 3.99 2.74
C VAL A 80 -3.94 4.45 1.65
N GLY A 81 -4.50 3.49 0.94
CA GLY A 81 -5.37 3.67 -0.21
C GLY A 81 -6.57 2.72 -0.22
N THR A 82 -7.02 2.34 -1.41
CA THR A 82 -8.09 1.35 -1.57
C THR A 82 -7.72 0.01 -0.95
N GLY A 83 -6.43 -0.32 -0.82
CA GLY A 83 -5.94 -1.54 -0.19
C GLY A 83 -6.46 -1.74 1.23
N ASN A 84 -6.49 -0.67 2.02
CA ASN A 84 -6.90 -0.70 3.42
C ASN A 84 -8.41 -0.87 3.62
N ILE A 85 -9.23 -0.50 2.65
CA ILE A 85 -10.69 -0.61 2.73
C ILE A 85 -11.17 -1.70 1.78
N VAL A 86 -11.11 -1.47 0.47
CA VAL A 86 -11.63 -2.40 -0.56
C VAL A 86 -10.76 -3.67 -0.62
N GLY A 87 -9.45 -3.54 -0.50
CA GLY A 87 -8.52 -4.68 -0.48
C GLY A 87 -8.75 -5.58 0.73
N ALA A 88 -8.89 -5.01 1.93
CA ALA A 88 -9.21 -5.74 3.15
C ALA A 88 -10.59 -6.44 3.06
N CYS A 89 -11.60 -5.74 2.57
CA CYS A 89 -12.94 -6.32 2.30
C CYS A 89 -12.84 -7.49 1.31
N GLY A 90 -12.08 -7.34 0.22
CA GLY A 90 -11.87 -8.41 -0.75
C GLY A 90 -11.14 -9.62 -0.16
N ALA A 91 -10.14 -9.40 0.71
CA ALA A 91 -9.45 -10.47 1.42
C ALA A 91 -10.40 -11.25 2.33
N ILE A 92 -11.24 -10.53 3.09
CA ILE A 92 -12.24 -11.14 3.97
C ILE A 92 -13.32 -11.88 3.16
N LEU A 93 -13.80 -11.29 2.07
CA LEU A 93 -14.86 -11.87 1.25
C LEU A 93 -14.42 -13.19 0.58
N ILE A 94 -13.19 -13.26 0.10
CA ILE A 94 -12.66 -14.42 -0.64
C ILE A 94 -11.94 -15.41 0.28
N GLY A 95 -11.12 -14.91 1.21
CA GLY A 95 -10.28 -15.71 2.10
C GLY A 95 -10.87 -15.92 3.49
N GLY A 96 -12.03 -15.32 3.78
CA GLY A 96 -12.64 -15.31 5.11
C GLY A 96 -11.93 -14.38 6.11
N PRO A 97 -12.48 -14.23 7.33
CA PRO A 97 -11.87 -13.42 8.39
C PRO A 97 -10.42 -13.77 8.71
N GLY A 98 -10.02 -15.02 8.51
CA GLY A 98 -8.65 -15.51 8.74
C GLY A 98 -7.60 -14.90 7.80
N ALA A 99 -7.99 -14.36 6.65
CA ALA A 99 -7.07 -13.67 5.75
C ALA A 99 -6.38 -12.47 6.43
N ILE A 100 -7.05 -11.83 7.39
CA ILE A 100 -6.50 -10.69 8.16
C ILE A 100 -5.28 -11.10 9.00
N PHE A 101 -5.31 -12.29 9.61
CA PHE A 101 -4.15 -12.82 10.32
C PHE A 101 -2.93 -12.91 9.40
N TRP A 102 -3.11 -13.40 8.18
CA TRP A 102 -2.03 -13.52 7.20
C TRP A 102 -1.56 -12.16 6.68
N MET A 103 -2.44 -11.15 6.62
CA MET A 103 -2.03 -9.77 6.36
C MET A 103 -1.15 -9.23 7.49
N TRP A 104 -1.45 -9.51 8.76
CA TRP A 104 -0.58 -9.13 9.88
C TRP A 104 0.79 -9.80 9.83
N ILE A 105 0.83 -11.09 9.48
CA ILE A 105 2.09 -11.84 9.33
C ILE A 105 2.97 -11.21 8.25
N ILE A 106 2.39 -10.93 7.07
CA ILE A 106 3.12 -10.27 5.98
C ILE A 106 3.58 -8.87 6.37
N ALA A 107 2.76 -8.10 7.07
CA ALA A 107 3.15 -6.77 7.54
C ALA A 107 4.28 -6.82 8.58
N PHE A 108 4.24 -7.76 9.53
CA PHE A 108 5.30 -7.93 10.52
C PHE A 108 6.66 -8.21 9.86
N PHE A 109 6.70 -9.14 8.91
CA PHE A 109 7.91 -9.39 8.14
C PHE A 109 8.23 -8.27 7.16
N GLY A 110 7.20 -7.66 6.57
CA GLY A 110 7.29 -6.50 5.69
C GLY A 110 7.96 -5.29 6.35
N MET A 111 7.77 -5.08 7.65
CA MET A 111 8.47 -4.02 8.40
C MET A 111 10.00 -4.14 8.31
N ALA A 112 10.55 -5.35 8.34
CA ALA A 112 12.00 -5.57 8.17
C ALA A 112 12.42 -5.39 6.70
N THR A 113 11.55 -5.75 5.76
CA THR A 113 11.82 -5.59 4.33
C THR A 113 11.84 -4.11 3.94
N ILE A 114 10.82 -3.33 4.35
CA ILE A 114 10.76 -1.90 4.03
C ILE A 114 11.87 -1.11 4.73
N TYR A 115 12.29 -1.55 5.92
CA TYR A 115 13.50 -1.02 6.57
C TYR A 115 14.71 -1.17 5.64
N ALA A 116 14.91 -2.37 5.07
CA ALA A 116 16.00 -2.63 4.15
C ALA A 116 15.91 -1.79 2.87
N GLU A 117 14.73 -1.68 2.30
CA GLU A 117 14.46 -0.86 1.12
C GLU A 117 14.77 0.61 1.36
N ALA A 118 14.31 1.18 2.47
CA ALA A 118 14.54 2.59 2.82
C ALA A 118 16.02 2.87 3.13
N VAL A 119 16.72 1.95 3.82
CA VAL A 119 18.16 2.03 4.04
C VAL A 119 18.92 2.05 2.72
N LEU A 120 18.60 1.12 1.81
CA LEU A 120 19.28 1.05 0.51
C LEU A 120 18.94 2.24 -0.38
N ALA A 121 17.72 2.76 -0.32
CA ALA A 121 17.34 3.97 -1.03
C ALA A 121 18.18 5.18 -0.59
N GLN A 122 18.43 5.31 0.71
CA GLN A 122 19.31 6.36 1.27
C GLN A 122 20.77 6.15 0.92
N GLU A 123 21.29 4.92 0.96
CA GLU A 123 22.68 4.57 0.66
C GLU A 123 23.06 4.73 -0.82
N THR A 124 22.07 4.65 -1.72
CA THR A 124 22.31 4.63 -3.16
C THR A 124 21.78 5.84 -3.90
N ARG A 125 21.12 6.78 -3.18
CA ARG A 125 20.63 8.02 -3.79
C ARG A 125 21.73 8.87 -4.37
N VAL A 126 21.39 9.60 -5.41
CA VAL A 126 22.28 10.59 -6.04
C VAL A 126 21.75 11.99 -5.72
N VAL A 127 22.63 12.82 -5.20
CA VAL A 127 22.34 14.24 -4.96
C VAL A 127 23.10 15.03 -6.03
N ASN A 128 22.35 15.72 -6.88
CA ASN A 128 22.92 16.54 -7.96
C ASN A 128 23.45 17.88 -7.43
N ALA A 129 24.24 18.57 -8.26
CA ALA A 129 24.80 19.89 -7.92
C ALA A 129 23.72 20.96 -7.67
N ASP A 130 22.54 20.83 -8.28
CA ASP A 130 21.37 21.69 -8.07
C ASP A 130 20.57 21.36 -6.79
N GLY A 131 21.05 20.39 -5.99
CA GLY A 131 20.39 19.93 -4.78
C GLY A 131 19.23 18.95 -5.03
N SER A 132 18.88 18.63 -6.29
CA SER A 132 17.86 17.62 -6.60
C SER A 132 18.36 16.23 -6.19
N VAL A 133 17.43 15.43 -5.64
CA VAL A 133 17.71 14.07 -5.19
C VAL A 133 17.04 13.07 -6.12
N HIS A 134 17.80 12.08 -6.56
CA HIS A 134 17.32 10.96 -7.33
C HIS A 134 17.64 9.66 -6.60
N GLY A 135 16.67 8.78 -6.43
CA GLY A 135 16.85 7.51 -5.73
C GLY A 135 15.69 6.56 -5.94
N GLY A 136 15.80 5.40 -5.35
CA GLY A 136 14.83 4.33 -5.47
C GLY A 136 15.45 3.04 -6.02
N PRO A 137 14.63 2.02 -6.32
CA PRO A 137 15.13 0.69 -6.67
C PRO A 137 16.10 0.63 -7.85
N VAL A 138 15.86 1.41 -8.89
CA VAL A 138 16.76 1.41 -10.08
C VAL A 138 18.21 1.71 -9.72
N TYR A 139 18.44 2.48 -8.66
CA TYR A 139 19.78 2.83 -8.19
C TYR A 139 20.43 1.69 -7.42
N TYR A 140 19.74 1.08 -6.46
CA TYR A 140 20.30 -0.05 -5.72
C TYR A 140 20.32 -1.35 -6.54
N ILE A 141 19.41 -1.56 -7.51
CA ILE A 141 19.49 -2.67 -8.48
C ILE A 141 20.80 -2.57 -9.28
N LYS A 142 21.13 -1.39 -9.81
CA LYS A 142 22.38 -1.17 -10.54
C LYS A 142 23.62 -1.26 -9.66
N ARG A 143 23.50 -0.99 -8.37
CA ARG A 143 24.58 -1.22 -7.40
C ARG A 143 24.77 -2.70 -7.07
N ALA A 144 23.68 -3.45 -6.97
CA ALA A 144 23.71 -4.89 -6.71
C ALA A 144 24.27 -5.68 -7.90
N PHE A 145 23.86 -5.31 -9.11
CA PHE A 145 24.19 -6.01 -10.34
C PHE A 145 24.84 -5.05 -11.33
N LYS A 146 26.13 -5.32 -11.65
CA LYS A 146 26.87 -4.50 -12.60
C LYS A 146 26.64 -4.96 -14.06
N GLY A 147 26.99 -4.08 -15.00
CA GLY A 147 26.95 -4.41 -16.43
C GLY A 147 25.55 -4.44 -17.04
N GLY A 148 25.39 -5.24 -18.10
CA GLY A 148 24.13 -5.33 -18.89
C GLY A 148 22.95 -5.88 -18.09
N PHE A 149 23.19 -6.88 -17.25
CA PHE A 149 22.16 -7.51 -16.43
C PHE A 149 21.54 -6.53 -15.42
N GLY A 150 22.36 -5.72 -14.72
CA GLY A 150 21.85 -4.71 -13.79
C GLY A 150 21.06 -3.61 -14.51
N LYS A 151 21.49 -3.20 -15.71
CA LYS A 151 20.74 -2.25 -16.54
C LYS A 151 19.38 -2.83 -16.98
N PHE A 152 19.35 -4.09 -17.39
CA PHE A 152 18.13 -4.78 -17.78
C PHE A 152 17.14 -4.87 -16.60
N LEU A 153 17.58 -5.35 -15.44
CA LEU A 153 16.72 -5.45 -14.26
C LEU A 153 16.20 -4.09 -13.77
N ALA A 154 17.03 -3.05 -13.79
CA ALA A 154 16.62 -1.69 -13.44
C ALA A 154 15.59 -1.13 -14.44
N GLY A 155 15.81 -1.37 -15.75
CA GLY A 155 14.86 -1.00 -16.79
C GLY A 155 13.54 -1.75 -16.67
N PHE A 156 13.58 -3.06 -16.42
CA PHE A 156 12.39 -3.89 -16.20
C PHE A 156 11.59 -3.39 -14.99
N PHE A 157 12.26 -3.13 -13.85
CA PHE A 157 11.62 -2.55 -12.68
C PHE A 157 10.95 -1.21 -13.00
N ALA A 158 11.68 -0.31 -13.69
CA ALA A 158 11.17 1.02 -14.03
C ALA A 158 9.92 0.97 -14.92
N VAL A 159 9.89 0.07 -15.91
CA VAL A 159 8.69 -0.16 -16.75
C VAL A 159 7.56 -0.75 -15.92
N ALA A 160 7.86 -1.77 -15.10
CA ALA A 160 6.85 -2.43 -14.28
C ALA A 160 6.16 -1.46 -13.32
N ILE A 161 6.90 -0.57 -12.61
CA ILE A 161 6.31 0.39 -11.68
C ILE A 161 5.51 1.49 -12.38
N ILE A 162 5.92 1.93 -13.58
CA ILE A 162 5.14 2.89 -14.39
C ILE A 162 3.78 2.28 -14.73
N LEU A 163 3.75 1.02 -15.19
CA LEU A 163 2.53 0.31 -15.53
C LEU A 163 1.70 -0.02 -14.28
N ALA A 164 2.34 -0.57 -13.24
CA ALA A 164 1.68 -1.02 -12.02
C ALA A 164 1.01 0.13 -11.25
N LEU A 165 1.77 1.17 -10.96
CA LEU A 165 1.34 2.25 -10.05
C LEU A 165 0.97 3.52 -10.81
N GLY A 166 1.83 3.95 -11.74
CA GLY A 166 1.62 5.18 -12.48
C GLY A 166 0.36 5.17 -13.34
N PHE A 167 0.00 4.02 -13.90
CA PHE A 167 -1.12 3.87 -14.82
C PHE A 167 -2.24 3.01 -14.23
N ILE A 168 -2.08 1.70 -14.21
CA ILE A 168 -3.17 0.76 -13.91
C ILE A 168 -3.60 0.85 -12.44
N GLY A 169 -2.66 0.97 -11.51
CA GLY A 169 -2.97 1.15 -10.11
C GLY A 169 -3.76 2.44 -9.85
N SER A 170 -3.41 3.53 -10.53
CA SER A 170 -4.17 4.78 -10.46
C SER A 170 -5.59 4.64 -11.02
N MET A 171 -5.81 3.77 -12.02
CA MET A 171 -7.15 3.40 -12.50
C MET A 171 -7.96 2.68 -11.41
N VAL A 172 -7.35 1.73 -10.68
CA VAL A 172 -8.01 1.03 -9.55
C VAL A 172 -8.45 2.00 -8.47
N GLN A 173 -7.61 2.97 -8.13
CA GLN A 173 -7.94 3.99 -7.13
C GLN A 173 -9.14 4.83 -7.59
N SER A 174 -9.10 5.34 -8.83
CA SER A 174 -10.17 6.14 -9.40
C SER A 174 -11.49 5.35 -9.54
N ASN A 175 -11.41 4.09 -9.96
CA ASN A 175 -12.57 3.19 -10.02
C ASN A 175 -13.24 3.06 -8.66
N SER A 176 -12.46 2.78 -7.61
CA SER A 176 -12.98 2.61 -6.25
C SER A 176 -13.60 3.90 -5.69
N ILE A 177 -13.04 5.08 -6.00
CA ILE A 177 -13.66 6.38 -5.67
C ILE A 177 -15.00 6.50 -6.40
N GLY A 178 -15.02 6.22 -7.71
CA GLY A 178 -16.20 6.29 -8.54
C GLY A 178 -17.34 5.44 -8.03
N GLU A 179 -17.07 4.15 -7.76
CA GLU A 179 -18.06 3.21 -7.23
C GLU A 179 -18.59 3.61 -5.84
N ALA A 180 -17.69 3.94 -4.90
CA ALA A 180 -18.11 4.28 -3.55
C ALA A 180 -18.97 5.55 -3.48
N LEU A 181 -18.57 6.60 -4.21
CA LEU A 181 -19.35 7.84 -4.28
C LEU A 181 -20.65 7.64 -5.07
N SER A 182 -20.63 6.87 -6.15
CA SER A 182 -21.85 6.54 -6.91
C SER A 182 -22.85 5.78 -6.05
N ASN A 183 -22.39 4.77 -5.30
CA ASN A 183 -23.23 4.02 -4.35
C ASN A 183 -23.84 4.91 -3.26
N ALA A 184 -23.10 5.91 -2.78
CA ALA A 184 -23.55 6.79 -1.70
C ALA A 184 -24.47 7.92 -2.17
N THR A 185 -24.27 8.43 -3.40
CA THR A 185 -24.91 9.68 -3.88
C THR A 185 -25.79 9.51 -5.11
N GLY A 186 -25.68 8.38 -5.82
CA GLY A 186 -26.35 8.16 -7.11
C GLY A 186 -25.70 8.90 -8.29
N VAL A 187 -24.60 9.64 -8.07
CA VAL A 187 -23.87 10.34 -9.15
C VAL A 187 -23.17 9.31 -10.05
N PRO A 188 -23.28 9.39 -11.38
CA PRO A 188 -22.60 8.47 -12.28
C PRO A 188 -21.08 8.47 -12.10
N THR A 189 -20.46 7.29 -12.17
CA THR A 189 -19.00 7.11 -11.94
C THR A 189 -18.12 7.96 -12.87
N TRP A 190 -18.52 8.15 -14.13
CA TRP A 190 -17.79 8.96 -15.08
C TRP A 190 -17.74 10.47 -14.70
N VAL A 191 -18.78 10.99 -14.06
CA VAL A 191 -18.80 12.39 -13.56
C VAL A 191 -17.78 12.53 -12.44
N ILE A 192 -17.78 11.57 -11.51
CA ILE A 192 -16.81 11.52 -10.40
C ILE A 192 -15.39 11.39 -10.98
N GLY A 193 -15.21 10.54 -12.00
CA GLY A 193 -13.94 10.35 -12.69
C GLY A 193 -13.38 11.64 -13.30
N ILE A 194 -14.24 12.49 -13.91
CA ILE A 194 -13.82 13.82 -14.41
C ILE A 194 -13.27 14.68 -13.27
N VAL A 195 -13.95 14.71 -12.12
CA VAL A 195 -13.53 15.51 -10.97
C VAL A 195 -12.19 15.01 -10.42
N VAL A 196 -12.03 13.70 -10.25
CA VAL A 196 -10.80 13.07 -9.77
C VAL A 196 -9.65 13.33 -10.74
N ALA A 197 -9.87 13.17 -12.05
CA ALA A 197 -8.87 13.43 -13.08
C ALA A 197 -8.45 14.91 -13.10
N ALA A 198 -9.40 15.85 -13.00
CA ALA A 198 -9.11 17.29 -12.98
C ALA A 198 -8.30 17.70 -11.73
N LEU A 199 -8.66 17.17 -10.55
CA LEU A 199 -7.89 17.40 -9.31
C LEU A 199 -6.49 16.81 -9.41
N SER A 200 -6.35 15.60 -9.96
CA SER A 200 -5.06 14.96 -10.20
C SER A 200 -4.19 15.76 -11.14
N ALA A 201 -4.74 16.23 -12.27
CA ALA A 201 -4.04 17.09 -13.22
C ALA A 201 -3.53 18.38 -12.54
N TYR A 202 -4.37 19.03 -11.74
CA TYR A 202 -3.99 20.23 -11.00
C TYR A 202 -2.77 19.98 -10.07
N VAL A 203 -2.76 18.84 -9.35
CA VAL A 203 -1.64 18.52 -8.45
C VAL A 203 -0.39 18.12 -9.23
N PHE A 204 -0.51 17.32 -10.30
CA PHE A 204 0.61 16.84 -11.10
C PHE A 204 1.38 17.97 -11.80
N LEU A 205 0.67 19.00 -12.28
CA LEU A 205 1.28 20.20 -12.85
C LEU A 205 2.22 20.94 -11.90
N GLY A 206 2.03 20.80 -10.58
CA GLY A 206 2.92 21.38 -9.57
C GLY A 206 4.16 20.58 -9.24
N GLY A 207 4.32 19.42 -9.85
CA GLY A 207 5.48 18.55 -9.66
C GLY A 207 5.59 17.89 -8.28
N SER A 208 6.74 17.28 -8.02
CA SER A 208 6.97 16.45 -6.83
C SER A 208 6.76 17.19 -5.50
N HIS A 209 7.13 18.47 -5.42
CA HIS A 209 6.94 19.28 -4.22
C HIS A 209 5.48 19.52 -3.89
N ARG A 210 4.62 19.74 -4.92
CA ARG A 210 3.19 19.89 -4.71
C ARG A 210 2.56 18.59 -4.25
N VAL A 211 2.94 17.46 -4.85
CA VAL A 211 2.49 16.13 -4.43
C VAL A 211 2.82 15.88 -2.96
N ALA A 212 4.08 16.12 -2.55
CA ALA A 212 4.50 15.95 -1.15
C ALA A 212 3.76 16.89 -0.18
N ALA A 213 3.52 18.14 -0.58
CA ALA A 213 2.78 19.11 0.24
C ALA A 213 1.29 18.74 0.41
N TRP A 214 0.68 18.13 -0.59
CA TRP A 214 -0.67 17.60 -0.49
C TRP A 214 -0.72 16.35 0.39
N ALA A 215 0.21 15.41 0.20
CA ALA A 215 0.32 14.21 1.02
C ALA A 215 0.49 14.54 2.51
N GLU A 216 1.37 15.49 2.84
CA GLU A 216 1.63 15.95 4.21
C GLU A 216 0.37 16.44 4.93
N LYS A 217 -0.57 17.04 4.20
CA LYS A 217 -1.83 17.57 4.75
C LYS A 217 -2.94 16.52 4.76
N ILE A 218 -3.10 15.76 3.68
CA ILE A 218 -4.20 14.80 3.52
C ILE A 218 -4.03 13.61 4.47
N VAL A 219 -2.80 13.08 4.60
CA VAL A 219 -2.56 11.84 5.35
C VAL A 219 -3.02 11.91 6.80
N PRO A 220 -2.66 12.92 7.61
CA PRO A 220 -3.16 13.00 8.97
C PRO A 220 -4.68 13.15 9.05
N VAL A 221 -5.27 13.98 8.17
CA VAL A 221 -6.72 14.23 8.16
C VAL A 221 -7.49 12.95 7.83
N MET A 222 -7.09 12.25 6.77
CA MET A 222 -7.77 11.03 6.35
C MET A 222 -7.67 9.92 7.40
N ALA A 223 -6.48 9.76 8.01
CA ALA A 223 -6.26 8.76 9.05
C ALA A 223 -7.12 9.07 10.29
N CYS A 224 -7.09 10.30 10.80
CA CYS A 224 -7.90 10.71 11.95
C CYS A 224 -9.39 10.53 11.67
N LEU A 225 -9.89 10.98 10.53
CA LEU A 225 -11.31 10.87 10.17
C LEU A 225 -11.74 9.40 10.17
N TYR A 226 -10.98 8.54 9.49
CA TYR A 226 -11.31 7.12 9.38
C TYR A 226 -11.23 6.39 10.73
N LEU A 227 -10.19 6.63 11.52
CA LEU A 227 -10.01 5.99 12.82
C LEU A 227 -11.09 6.42 13.82
N ILE A 228 -11.48 7.70 13.82
CA ILE A 228 -12.57 8.18 14.69
C ILE A 228 -13.89 7.51 14.31
N GLY A 229 -14.24 7.48 13.02
CA GLY A 229 -15.46 6.82 12.56
C GLY A 229 -15.46 5.31 12.83
N GLY A 230 -14.33 4.64 12.61
CA GLY A 230 -14.16 3.23 12.93
C GLY A 230 -14.31 2.97 14.44
N LEU A 231 -13.71 3.82 15.27
CA LEU A 231 -13.85 3.72 16.74
C LEU A 231 -15.30 3.84 17.20
N VAL A 232 -16.09 4.74 16.59
CA VAL A 232 -17.53 4.87 16.89
C VAL A 232 -18.26 3.54 16.64
N VAL A 233 -17.99 2.90 15.49
CA VAL A 233 -18.58 1.59 15.15
C VAL A 233 -18.11 0.52 16.15
N LEU A 234 -16.81 0.45 16.45
CA LEU A 234 -16.28 -0.55 17.39
C LEU A 234 -16.81 -0.38 18.80
N LEU A 235 -17.02 0.86 19.28
CA LEU A 235 -17.64 1.11 20.58
C LEU A 235 -19.11 0.62 20.60
N ALA A 236 -19.86 0.84 19.51
CA ALA A 236 -21.21 0.30 19.37
C ALA A 236 -21.24 -1.23 19.31
N ARG A 237 -20.18 -1.84 18.77
CA ARG A 237 -20.04 -3.30 18.62
C ARG A 237 -19.07 -3.94 19.63
N ILE A 238 -18.77 -3.27 20.75
CA ILE A 238 -17.73 -3.68 21.69
C ILE A 238 -17.91 -5.11 22.22
N ARG A 239 -19.14 -5.57 22.39
CA ARG A 239 -19.47 -6.93 22.86
C ARG A 239 -19.05 -8.03 21.87
N PHE A 240 -18.91 -7.70 20.57
CA PHE A 240 -18.54 -8.62 19.51
C PHE A 240 -17.03 -8.59 19.17
N ILE A 241 -16.26 -7.73 19.81
CA ILE A 241 -14.82 -7.63 19.57
C ILE A 241 -14.07 -8.92 19.94
N PRO A 242 -14.33 -9.58 21.09
CA PRO A 242 -13.70 -10.88 21.41
C PRO A 242 -14.03 -11.96 20.36
N GLU A 243 -15.28 -12.04 19.92
CA GLU A 243 -15.71 -12.96 18.85
C GLU A 243 -15.00 -12.65 17.53
N THR A 244 -14.87 -11.37 17.17
CA THR A 244 -14.16 -10.90 15.97
C THR A 244 -12.71 -11.37 15.96
N PHE A 245 -11.97 -11.17 17.04
CA PHE A 245 -10.60 -11.68 17.16
C PHE A 245 -10.58 -13.20 17.11
N GLY A 246 -11.51 -13.86 17.80
CA GLY A 246 -11.68 -15.32 17.73
C GLY A 246 -11.84 -15.83 16.30
N MET A 247 -12.66 -15.17 15.48
CA MET A 247 -12.83 -15.49 14.06
C MET A 247 -11.53 -15.28 13.26
N ILE A 248 -10.82 -14.18 13.47
CA ILE A 248 -9.55 -13.89 12.77
C ILE A 248 -8.53 -15.00 13.04
N PHE A 249 -8.30 -15.36 14.30
CA PHE A 249 -7.31 -16.38 14.66
C PHE A 249 -7.77 -17.81 14.30
N ARG A 250 -9.03 -18.16 14.57
CA ARG A 250 -9.54 -19.50 14.27
C ARG A 250 -9.56 -19.78 12.78
N TYR A 251 -10.10 -18.84 11.97
CA TYR A 251 -10.24 -19.06 10.54
C TYR A 251 -8.93 -18.85 9.76
N ALA A 252 -7.89 -18.33 10.39
CA ALA A 252 -6.55 -18.32 9.81
C ALA A 252 -5.99 -19.74 9.61
N PHE A 253 -6.37 -20.70 10.46
CA PHE A 253 -5.89 -22.07 10.45
C PHE A 253 -6.99 -23.11 10.21
N GLN A 254 -8.24 -22.73 10.45
CA GLN A 254 -9.43 -23.56 10.24
C GLN A 254 -10.50 -22.78 9.48
N PRO A 255 -10.23 -22.35 8.23
CA PRO A 255 -11.19 -21.57 7.47
C PRO A 255 -12.44 -22.41 7.17
N GLN A 256 -13.61 -21.79 7.35
CA GLN A 256 -14.85 -22.39 6.87
C GLN A 256 -14.83 -22.34 5.33
N SER A 257 -15.18 -23.46 4.70
CA SER A 257 -15.34 -23.48 3.25
C SER A 257 -16.61 -22.71 2.88
N ILE A 258 -16.45 -21.45 2.51
CA ILE A 258 -17.53 -20.56 2.14
C ILE A 258 -18.19 -20.98 0.81
N ILE A 259 -17.48 -21.77 -0.02
CA ILE A 259 -17.91 -22.15 -1.37
C ILE A 259 -17.61 -23.65 -1.61
N GLY A 260 -18.09 -24.56 -0.78
CA GLY A 260 -18.06 -26.00 -1.07
C GLY A 260 -16.67 -26.63 -1.36
N GLY A 261 -15.58 -25.90 -1.07
CA GLY A 261 -14.19 -26.33 -1.29
C GLY A 261 -13.66 -27.19 -0.15
N SER A 262 -12.59 -27.97 -0.44
CA SER A 262 -11.86 -28.70 0.60
C SER A 262 -11.18 -27.73 1.59
N PHE A 263 -10.92 -28.21 2.83
CA PHE A 263 -10.17 -27.45 3.85
C PHE A 263 -8.85 -26.89 3.31
N GLY A 264 -8.08 -27.66 2.54
CA GLY A 264 -6.82 -27.21 1.94
C GLY A 264 -7.00 -26.06 0.95
N PHE A 265 -8.08 -26.05 0.19
CA PHE A 265 -8.39 -24.94 -0.73
C PHE A 265 -8.73 -23.67 0.04
N ALA A 266 -9.57 -23.75 1.07
CA ALA A 266 -9.95 -22.61 1.89
C ALA A 266 -8.75 -22.00 2.64
N LEU A 267 -7.85 -22.84 3.18
CA LEU A 267 -6.61 -22.38 3.81
C LEU A 267 -5.67 -21.70 2.81
N LYS A 268 -5.51 -22.28 1.62
CA LYS A 268 -4.74 -21.66 0.54
C LYS A 268 -5.30 -20.29 0.18
N GLN A 269 -6.62 -20.15 0.06
CA GLN A 269 -7.26 -18.86 -0.23
C GLN A 269 -7.03 -17.83 0.87
N ALA A 270 -7.16 -18.18 2.15
CA ALA A 270 -6.91 -17.27 3.25
C ALA A 270 -5.45 -16.75 3.23
N ILE A 271 -4.48 -17.64 3.02
CA ILE A 271 -3.06 -17.28 2.93
C ILE A 271 -2.80 -16.41 1.70
N SER A 272 -3.23 -16.84 0.51
CA SER A 272 -2.98 -16.14 -0.76
C SER A 272 -3.60 -14.75 -0.76
N GLN A 273 -4.86 -14.61 -0.33
CA GLN A 273 -5.52 -13.31 -0.23
C GLN A 273 -4.87 -12.43 0.83
N GLY A 274 -4.49 -12.98 1.97
CA GLY A 274 -3.77 -12.25 3.01
C GLY A 274 -2.45 -11.69 2.52
N VAL A 275 -1.63 -12.50 1.83
CA VAL A 275 -0.34 -12.08 1.29
C VAL A 275 -0.51 -11.06 0.15
N LYS A 276 -1.36 -11.36 -0.83
CA LYS A 276 -1.62 -10.50 -2.00
C LYS A 276 -2.16 -9.13 -1.59
N ARG A 277 -3.18 -9.10 -0.74
CA ARG A 277 -3.81 -7.84 -0.30
C ARG A 277 -2.98 -7.11 0.75
N GLY A 278 -2.23 -7.82 1.59
CA GLY A 278 -1.26 -7.24 2.50
C GLY A 278 -0.17 -6.48 1.75
N LEU A 279 0.44 -7.09 0.71
CA LEU A 279 1.42 -6.42 -0.15
C LEU A 279 0.83 -5.19 -0.84
N PHE A 280 -0.36 -5.32 -1.43
CA PHE A 280 -1.03 -4.23 -2.12
C PHE A 280 -1.30 -3.03 -1.19
N SER A 281 -1.58 -3.28 0.10
CA SER A 281 -1.81 -2.24 1.09
C SER A 281 -0.50 -1.58 1.53
N ASN A 282 0.42 -2.34 2.14
CA ASN A 282 1.59 -1.76 2.79
C ASN A 282 2.83 -1.58 1.91
N GLU A 283 2.81 -2.11 0.69
CA GLU A 283 3.85 -2.00 -0.35
C GLU A 283 5.24 -2.51 0.06
N ALA A 284 5.40 -3.18 1.21
CA ALA A 284 6.69 -3.65 1.69
C ALA A 284 7.23 -4.79 0.83
N GLY A 285 8.36 -4.57 0.18
CA GLY A 285 8.98 -5.51 -0.77
C GLY A 285 8.62 -5.24 -2.23
N MET A 286 7.74 -4.28 -2.52
CA MET A 286 7.44 -3.87 -3.90
C MET A 286 8.50 -2.97 -4.51
N GLY A 287 9.25 -2.23 -3.68
CA GLY A 287 10.21 -1.23 -4.17
C GLY A 287 9.57 0.10 -4.56
N SER A 288 8.34 0.37 -4.20
CA SER A 288 7.61 1.61 -4.52
C SER A 288 8.02 2.76 -3.61
N THR A 289 7.80 2.61 -2.30
CA THR A 289 8.07 3.64 -1.28
C THR A 289 9.54 4.06 -1.13
N PRO A 290 10.56 3.25 -1.50
CA PRO A 290 11.96 3.70 -1.55
C PRO A 290 12.19 5.00 -2.31
N HIS A 291 11.35 5.30 -3.31
CA HIS A 291 11.42 6.58 -4.04
C HIS A 291 11.17 7.79 -3.13
N ALA A 292 10.19 7.70 -2.24
CA ALA A 292 9.92 8.76 -1.26
C ALA A 292 11.01 8.79 -0.17
N HIS A 293 11.39 7.62 0.33
CA HIS A 293 12.41 7.52 1.39
C HIS A 293 13.79 7.98 0.95
N ALA A 294 14.15 7.85 -0.33
CA ALA A 294 15.38 8.40 -0.89
C ALA A 294 15.45 9.94 -0.79
N MET A 295 14.30 10.60 -0.89
CA MET A 295 14.21 12.08 -0.86
C MET A 295 14.45 12.67 0.54
N ALA A 296 14.32 11.86 1.60
CA ALA A 296 14.41 12.33 2.98
C ALA A 296 15.82 12.82 3.33
N LYS A 297 15.89 13.95 4.02
CA LYS A 297 17.12 14.46 4.62
C LYS A 297 17.25 13.90 6.04
N VAL A 298 18.12 12.94 6.21
CA VAL A 298 18.42 12.29 7.49
C VAL A 298 19.93 12.21 7.70
N SER A 299 20.34 12.09 8.96
CA SER A 299 21.77 12.03 9.33
C SER A 299 22.40 10.68 8.98
N CYS A 300 21.62 9.61 9.00
CA CYS A 300 22.07 8.28 8.57
C CYS A 300 20.91 7.46 8.00
N PRO A 301 21.18 6.47 7.11
CA PRO A 301 20.17 5.64 6.48
C PRO A 301 19.27 4.88 7.45
N HIS A 302 19.81 4.48 8.60
CA HIS A 302 19.04 3.80 9.65
C HIS A 302 17.83 4.62 10.12
N GLU A 303 17.98 5.92 10.28
CA GLU A 303 16.90 6.81 10.71
C GLU A 303 15.68 6.73 9.79
N GLN A 304 15.91 6.73 8.48
CA GLN A 304 14.80 6.61 7.51
C GLN A 304 14.27 5.18 7.45
N GLY A 305 15.10 4.18 7.67
CA GLY A 305 14.67 2.79 7.76
C GLY A 305 13.68 2.56 8.90
N VAL A 306 13.95 3.06 10.10
CA VAL A 306 13.03 2.91 11.24
C VAL A 306 11.75 3.72 11.08
N VAL A 307 11.79 4.85 10.39
CA VAL A 307 10.60 5.63 10.03
C VAL A 307 9.74 4.87 9.02
N ALA A 308 10.35 4.27 8.00
CA ALA A 308 9.64 3.49 6.98
C ALA A 308 8.88 2.29 7.57
N MET A 309 9.48 1.57 8.53
CA MET A 309 8.80 0.42 9.16
C MET A 309 7.57 0.84 9.97
N ILE A 310 7.56 2.04 10.56
CA ILE A 310 6.37 2.57 11.25
C ILE A 310 5.26 2.91 10.23
N GLY A 311 5.61 3.29 9.00
CA GLY A 311 4.63 3.44 7.92
C GLY A 311 3.83 2.16 7.68
N VAL A 312 4.50 1.01 7.56
CA VAL A 312 3.84 -0.31 7.43
C VAL A 312 3.01 -0.66 8.66
N PHE A 313 3.50 -0.34 9.87
CA PHE A 313 2.74 -0.55 11.09
C PHE A 313 1.44 0.27 11.08
N ILE A 314 1.49 1.55 10.75
CA ILE A 314 0.32 2.42 10.66
C ILE A 314 -0.66 1.91 9.61
N ASP A 315 -0.15 1.57 8.41
CA ASP A 315 -0.97 1.05 7.31
C ASP A 315 -1.77 -0.19 7.72
N THR A 316 -1.07 -1.23 8.15
CA THR A 316 -1.69 -2.56 8.32
C THR A 316 -2.23 -2.79 9.73
N PHE A 317 -1.42 -2.53 10.77
CA PHE A 317 -1.84 -2.83 12.15
C PHE A 317 -2.82 -1.80 12.72
N VAL A 318 -2.85 -0.58 12.17
CA VAL A 318 -3.79 0.46 12.60
C VAL A 318 -4.94 0.59 11.61
N VAL A 319 -4.69 1.08 10.40
CA VAL A 319 -5.76 1.48 9.46
C VAL A 319 -6.49 0.27 8.88
N LEU A 320 -5.76 -0.72 8.33
CA LEU A 320 -6.37 -1.90 7.75
C LEU A 320 -7.06 -2.76 8.83
N THR A 321 -6.45 -2.89 10.02
CA THR A 321 -7.06 -3.60 11.13
C THR A 321 -8.35 -2.94 11.59
N MET A 322 -8.43 -1.59 11.58
CA MET A 322 -9.69 -0.88 11.85
C MET A 322 -10.80 -1.34 10.88
N THR A 323 -10.52 -1.38 9.57
CA THR A 323 -11.47 -1.88 8.57
C THR A 323 -11.89 -3.32 8.88
N ALA A 324 -10.94 -4.19 9.14
CA ALA A 324 -11.20 -5.60 9.43
C ALA A 324 -12.09 -5.78 10.66
N LEU A 325 -11.78 -5.09 11.76
CA LEU A 325 -12.57 -5.17 12.98
C LEU A 325 -13.98 -4.63 12.77
N VAL A 326 -14.15 -3.51 12.09
CA VAL A 326 -15.47 -2.94 11.76
C VAL A 326 -16.28 -3.93 10.92
N VAL A 327 -15.71 -4.41 9.82
CA VAL A 327 -16.40 -5.31 8.90
C VAL A 327 -16.75 -6.65 9.56
N ILE A 328 -15.83 -7.28 10.26
CA ILE A 328 -16.08 -8.59 10.86
C ILE A 328 -17.05 -8.48 12.05
N SER A 329 -16.92 -7.45 12.89
CA SER A 329 -17.81 -7.27 14.04
C SER A 329 -19.26 -6.95 13.66
N THR A 330 -19.46 -6.34 12.50
CA THR A 330 -20.81 -5.96 12.04
C THR A 330 -21.45 -6.97 11.10
N LEU A 331 -20.68 -7.53 10.15
CA LEU A 331 -21.22 -8.35 9.08
C LEU A 331 -21.08 -9.85 9.31
N TYR A 332 -20.17 -10.29 10.20
CA TYR A 332 -19.96 -11.71 10.52
C TYR A 332 -20.38 -12.06 11.96
N ALA A 333 -19.88 -11.32 12.95
CA ALA A 333 -20.14 -11.62 14.36
C ALA A 333 -21.59 -11.34 14.75
N GLY A 334 -22.12 -12.10 15.70
CA GLY A 334 -23.48 -11.92 16.23
C GLY A 334 -24.57 -12.12 15.18
N ASN A 335 -24.45 -13.15 14.34
CA ASN A 335 -25.38 -13.45 13.25
C ASN A 335 -25.49 -12.31 12.21
N GLY A 336 -24.37 -11.68 11.88
CA GLY A 336 -24.30 -10.72 10.77
C GLY A 336 -24.69 -11.33 9.42
N ILE A 337 -24.94 -10.50 8.43
CA ILE A 337 -25.43 -10.95 7.10
C ILE A 337 -24.49 -11.93 6.38
N LEU A 338 -23.21 -11.94 6.74
CA LEU A 338 -22.20 -12.85 6.20
C LEU A 338 -21.86 -14.01 7.16
N ALA A 339 -22.57 -14.17 8.28
CA ALA A 339 -22.31 -15.22 9.25
C ALA A 339 -22.50 -16.64 8.68
N SER A 340 -23.43 -16.81 7.74
CA SER A 340 -23.72 -18.07 7.03
C SER A 340 -22.91 -18.24 5.73
N GLY A 341 -22.02 -17.31 5.38
CA GLY A 341 -21.24 -17.29 4.14
C GLY A 341 -21.58 -16.14 3.22
N ALA A 342 -21.64 -16.39 1.91
CA ALA A 342 -21.93 -15.35 0.93
C ALA A 342 -23.36 -14.80 1.08
N ALA A 343 -23.50 -13.47 1.02
CA ALA A 343 -24.79 -12.80 0.98
C ALA A 343 -24.97 -12.09 -0.37
N GLU A 344 -26.20 -12.13 -0.88
CA GLU A 344 -26.56 -11.48 -2.13
C GLU A 344 -26.38 -9.96 -2.01
N GLY A 345 -25.84 -9.33 -3.04
CA GLY A 345 -25.59 -7.88 -3.08
C GLY A 345 -24.37 -7.39 -2.30
N VAL A 346 -23.56 -8.27 -1.68
CA VAL A 346 -22.30 -7.90 -1.02
C VAL A 346 -21.13 -8.06 -1.97
N SER A 347 -20.35 -7.00 -2.14
CA SER A 347 -19.12 -6.97 -2.94
C SER A 347 -17.96 -6.37 -2.13
N LYS A 348 -16.72 -6.56 -2.61
CA LYS A 348 -15.54 -5.95 -1.98
C LYS A 348 -15.62 -4.43 -1.89
N THR A 349 -16.33 -3.78 -2.81
CA THR A 349 -16.42 -2.31 -2.91
C THR A 349 -17.47 -1.69 -2.01
N ASN A 350 -18.58 -2.40 -1.74
CA ASN A 350 -19.67 -1.90 -0.88
C ASN A 350 -19.62 -2.45 0.56
N MET A 351 -18.83 -3.48 0.83
CA MET A 351 -18.81 -4.19 2.11
C MET A 351 -18.48 -3.27 3.31
N ALA A 352 -17.52 -2.36 3.16
CA ALA A 352 -17.24 -1.37 4.21
C ALA A 352 -18.41 -0.40 4.39
N GLN A 353 -19.03 0.05 3.29
CA GLN A 353 -20.22 0.91 3.36
C GLN A 353 -21.37 0.23 4.12
N LEU A 354 -21.63 -1.05 3.83
CA LEU A 354 -22.63 -1.83 4.56
C LEU A 354 -22.29 -1.96 6.06
N ALA A 355 -21.02 -2.19 6.37
CA ALA A 355 -20.55 -2.32 7.75
C ALA A 355 -20.78 -1.02 8.56
N PHE A 356 -20.36 0.12 8.03
CA PHE A 356 -20.56 1.41 8.71
C PHE A 356 -22.05 1.80 8.73
N SER A 357 -22.78 1.53 7.65
CA SER A 357 -24.22 1.82 7.55
C SER A 357 -25.05 1.07 8.59
N SER A 358 -24.63 -0.13 8.99
CA SER A 358 -25.32 -0.92 10.02
C SER A 358 -25.39 -0.23 11.39
N ILE A 359 -24.48 0.73 11.65
CA ILE A 359 -24.43 1.48 12.91
C ILE A 359 -24.79 2.96 12.72
N MET A 360 -24.28 3.60 11.65
CA MET A 360 -24.46 5.03 11.42
C MET A 360 -25.73 5.36 10.62
N GLY A 361 -26.44 4.34 10.11
CA GLY A 361 -27.55 4.48 9.17
C GLY A 361 -27.10 4.52 7.70
N ASN A 362 -27.99 4.10 6.80
CA ASN A 362 -27.63 3.81 5.41
C ASN A 362 -26.95 4.99 4.69
N THR A 363 -27.51 6.18 4.74
CA THR A 363 -26.96 7.35 4.05
C THR A 363 -25.67 7.83 4.71
N ALA A 364 -25.65 7.98 6.04
CA ALA A 364 -24.51 8.52 6.75
C ALA A 364 -23.29 7.59 6.70
N GLY A 365 -23.48 6.28 6.93
CA GLY A 365 -22.41 5.29 6.90
C GLY A 365 -21.82 5.12 5.49
N SER A 366 -22.69 5.04 4.47
CA SER A 366 -22.24 4.93 3.07
C SER A 366 -21.47 6.17 2.62
N LEU A 367 -21.96 7.37 2.93
CA LEU A 367 -21.28 8.63 2.58
C LEU A 367 -19.96 8.79 3.34
N PHE A 368 -19.93 8.43 4.64
CA PHE A 368 -18.72 8.47 5.44
C PHE A 368 -17.59 7.63 4.82
N VAL A 369 -17.89 6.38 4.48
CA VAL A 369 -16.89 5.49 3.85
C VAL A 369 -16.48 6.01 2.47
N ALA A 370 -17.43 6.53 1.67
CA ALA A 370 -17.12 7.09 0.35
C ALA A 370 -16.17 8.29 0.44
N ILE A 371 -16.37 9.19 1.42
CA ILE A 371 -15.49 10.33 1.67
C ILE A 371 -14.10 9.86 2.13
N CYS A 372 -14.04 8.93 3.09
CA CYS A 372 -12.77 8.37 3.55
C CYS A 372 -12.01 7.69 2.40
N LEU A 373 -12.69 6.88 1.60
CA LEU A 373 -12.09 6.20 0.45
C LEU A 373 -11.61 7.20 -0.62
N MET A 374 -12.36 8.29 -0.83
CA MET A 374 -11.91 9.37 -1.73
C MET A 374 -10.57 9.95 -1.26
N PHE A 375 -10.40 10.27 0.02
CA PHE A 375 -9.13 10.78 0.54
C PHE A 375 -8.02 9.73 0.44
N PHE A 376 -8.27 8.48 0.82
CA PHE A 376 -7.29 7.39 0.77
C PHE A 376 -6.85 7.12 -0.66
N ALA A 377 -7.78 6.87 -1.56
CA ALA A 377 -7.47 6.56 -2.94
C ALA A 377 -6.87 7.76 -3.70
N PHE A 378 -7.33 8.98 -3.43
CA PHE A 378 -6.75 10.17 -4.05
C PHE A 378 -5.31 10.41 -3.60
N SER A 379 -5.01 10.27 -2.31
CA SER A 379 -3.63 10.37 -1.82
C SER A 379 -2.72 9.32 -2.46
N THR A 380 -3.25 8.09 -2.67
CA THR A 380 -2.50 7.03 -3.35
C THR A 380 -2.25 7.34 -4.82
N ILE A 381 -3.23 7.88 -5.54
CA ILE A 381 -3.01 8.39 -6.92
C ILE A 381 -1.82 9.37 -6.95
N LEU A 382 -1.75 10.28 -5.99
CA LEU A 382 -0.66 11.27 -5.92
C LEU A 382 0.69 10.61 -5.64
N GLY A 383 0.77 9.71 -4.66
CA GLY A 383 1.98 8.99 -4.30
C GLY A 383 2.48 8.08 -5.44
N TRP A 384 1.58 7.34 -6.06
CA TRP A 384 1.92 6.44 -7.15
C TRP A 384 2.32 7.17 -8.43
N ASN A 385 1.68 8.30 -8.73
CA ASN A 385 2.12 9.15 -9.83
C ASN A 385 3.54 9.68 -9.60
N PHE A 386 3.88 10.07 -8.37
CA PHE A 386 5.22 10.50 -8.02
C PHE A 386 6.27 9.38 -8.27
N PHE A 387 5.97 8.12 -7.91
CA PHE A 387 6.86 7.00 -8.17
C PHE A 387 7.01 6.71 -9.67
N GLY A 388 5.90 6.71 -10.41
CA GLY A 388 5.92 6.55 -11.86
C GLY A 388 6.73 7.64 -12.56
N ARG A 389 6.53 8.90 -12.15
CA ARG A 389 7.27 10.07 -12.68
C ARG A 389 8.78 9.93 -12.54
N ILE A 390 9.28 9.50 -11.38
CA ILE A 390 10.72 9.31 -11.15
C ILE A 390 11.28 8.26 -12.11
N ASN A 391 10.52 7.18 -12.36
CA ASN A 391 10.95 6.12 -13.27
C ASN A 391 10.86 6.51 -14.75
N VAL A 392 9.88 7.32 -15.13
CA VAL A 392 9.81 7.93 -16.47
C VAL A 392 10.99 8.87 -16.70
N GLU A 393 11.32 9.70 -15.70
CA GLU A 393 12.49 10.58 -15.77
C GLU A 393 13.79 9.79 -15.88
N TYR A 394 13.91 8.66 -15.19
CA TYR A 394 15.05 7.75 -15.28
C TYR A 394 15.21 7.12 -16.67
N LEU A 395 14.11 6.66 -17.29
CA LEU A 395 14.16 5.96 -18.58
C LEU A 395 14.27 6.92 -19.78
N PHE A 396 13.51 8.02 -19.75
CA PHE A 396 13.28 8.88 -20.91
C PHE A 396 13.68 10.35 -20.69
N GLY A 397 14.12 10.69 -19.48
CA GLY A 397 14.51 12.04 -19.10
C GLY A 397 13.31 12.96 -18.77
N LYS A 398 13.64 14.15 -18.26
CA LYS A 398 12.65 15.15 -17.78
C LYS A 398 11.60 15.55 -18.83
N LYS A 399 11.96 15.55 -20.12
CA LYS A 399 11.07 15.94 -21.21
C LYS A 399 9.88 14.99 -21.42
N ALA A 400 9.97 13.74 -20.98
CA ALA A 400 8.89 12.74 -21.09
C ALA A 400 7.83 12.87 -19.98
N VAL A 401 8.15 13.56 -18.89
CA VAL A 401 7.26 13.68 -17.73
C VAL A 401 5.90 14.33 -18.03
N PRO A 402 5.80 15.41 -18.83
CA PRO A 402 4.51 15.97 -19.18
C PRO A 402 3.61 15.00 -19.95
N VAL A 403 4.18 14.26 -20.90
CA VAL A 403 3.45 13.24 -21.69
C VAL A 403 2.94 12.12 -20.75
N TYR A 404 3.80 11.62 -19.87
CA TYR A 404 3.41 10.67 -18.83
C TYR A 404 2.24 11.18 -17.98
N SER A 405 2.30 12.45 -17.53
CA SER A 405 1.26 13.03 -16.68
C SER A 405 -0.09 13.15 -17.41
N ILE A 406 -0.08 13.47 -18.69
CA ILE A 406 -1.31 13.52 -19.53
C ILE A 406 -1.92 12.12 -19.62
N ILE A 407 -1.12 11.11 -20.02
CA ILE A 407 -1.59 9.72 -20.11
C ILE A 407 -2.11 9.22 -18.76
N ALA A 408 -1.43 9.55 -17.65
CA ALA A 408 -1.87 9.17 -16.31
C ALA A 408 -3.23 9.78 -15.96
N VAL A 409 -3.48 11.05 -16.30
CA VAL A 409 -4.77 11.71 -16.07
C VAL A 409 -5.88 11.08 -16.91
N GLU A 410 -5.61 10.76 -18.19
CA GLU A 410 -6.57 10.08 -19.05
C GLU A 410 -6.91 8.69 -18.50
N LEU A 411 -5.92 7.93 -18.03
CA LEU A 411 -6.13 6.62 -17.44
C LEU A 411 -6.87 6.69 -16.09
N ILE A 412 -6.65 7.73 -15.28
CA ILE A 412 -7.44 7.98 -14.06
C ILE A 412 -8.91 8.16 -14.41
N PHE A 413 -9.24 8.94 -15.44
CA PHE A 413 -10.61 9.08 -15.93
C PHE A 413 -11.17 7.75 -16.43
N LEU A 414 -10.43 7.06 -17.30
CA LEU A 414 -10.86 5.76 -17.85
C LEU A 414 -11.07 4.72 -16.77
N GLY A 415 -10.29 4.76 -15.68
CA GLY A 415 -10.43 3.87 -14.53
C GLY A 415 -11.82 3.91 -13.91
N SER A 416 -12.47 5.07 -13.87
CA SER A 416 -13.85 5.21 -13.38
C SER A 416 -14.91 4.65 -14.33
N CYS A 417 -14.52 4.29 -15.58
CA CYS A 417 -15.43 3.81 -16.63
C CYS A 417 -15.27 2.31 -16.94
N VAL A 418 -14.20 1.65 -16.45
CA VAL A 418 -13.92 0.24 -16.74
C VAL A 418 -14.41 -0.68 -15.62
N SER A 419 -14.46 -2.00 -15.93
CA SER A 419 -14.81 -3.00 -14.92
C SER A 419 -13.75 -3.08 -13.82
N ASN A 420 -14.22 -3.25 -12.58
CA ASN A 420 -13.37 -3.33 -11.39
C ASN A 420 -12.41 -4.54 -11.46
N ASP A 421 -12.88 -5.71 -11.93
CA ASP A 421 -12.11 -6.94 -11.86
C ASP A 421 -10.88 -6.94 -12.77
N LEU A 422 -11.01 -6.48 -14.01
CA LEU A 422 -9.86 -6.39 -14.93
C LEU A 422 -8.81 -5.41 -14.43
N ALA A 423 -9.24 -4.23 -13.94
CA ALA A 423 -8.32 -3.23 -13.40
C ALA A 423 -7.51 -3.77 -12.21
N TRP A 424 -8.18 -4.47 -11.28
CA TRP A 424 -7.52 -5.09 -10.13
C TRP A 424 -6.56 -6.20 -10.53
N GLU A 425 -6.95 -7.10 -11.43
CA GLU A 425 -6.11 -8.22 -11.83
C GLU A 425 -4.85 -7.76 -12.59
N LEU A 426 -4.98 -6.76 -13.47
CA LEU A 426 -3.82 -6.15 -14.14
C LEU A 426 -2.89 -5.44 -13.16
N SER A 427 -3.45 -4.68 -12.21
CA SER A 427 -2.66 -4.01 -11.18
C SER A 427 -1.88 -5.04 -10.35
N ASP A 428 -2.55 -6.12 -9.92
CA ASP A 428 -1.90 -7.19 -9.17
C ASP A 428 -0.75 -7.83 -9.96
N MET A 429 -0.95 -8.13 -11.25
CA MET A 429 0.09 -8.73 -12.10
C MET A 429 1.36 -7.86 -12.16
N PHE A 430 1.21 -6.58 -12.47
CA PHE A 430 2.36 -5.70 -12.59
C PHE A 430 3.01 -5.40 -11.24
N ASN A 431 2.23 -5.29 -10.16
CA ASN A 431 2.76 -5.17 -8.79
C ASN A 431 3.64 -6.36 -8.43
N GLN A 432 3.20 -7.58 -8.75
CA GLN A 432 3.96 -8.79 -8.47
C GLN A 432 5.24 -8.88 -9.30
N LEU A 433 5.20 -8.44 -10.56
CA LEU A 433 6.37 -8.39 -11.42
C LEU A 433 7.46 -7.45 -10.91
N MET A 434 7.11 -6.31 -10.28
CA MET A 434 8.12 -5.40 -9.71
C MET A 434 8.81 -6.00 -8.47
N VAL A 435 8.16 -6.90 -7.73
CA VAL A 435 8.75 -7.55 -6.53
C VAL A 435 10.01 -8.33 -6.90
N ILE A 436 10.04 -8.99 -8.05
CA ILE A 436 11.14 -9.89 -8.43
C ILE A 436 12.50 -9.16 -8.51
N PRO A 437 12.69 -8.12 -9.34
CA PRO A 437 13.95 -7.40 -9.41
C PRO A 437 14.30 -6.69 -8.11
N ASN A 438 13.29 -6.19 -7.39
CA ASN A 438 13.49 -5.56 -6.09
C ASN A 438 14.05 -6.57 -5.06
N PHE A 439 13.40 -7.73 -4.92
CA PHE A 439 13.84 -8.81 -4.03
C PHE A 439 15.30 -9.22 -4.29
N LEU A 440 15.64 -9.47 -5.55
CA LEU A 440 16.99 -9.86 -5.93
C LEU A 440 18.03 -8.82 -5.48
N ALA A 441 17.74 -7.55 -5.67
CA ALA A 441 18.66 -6.47 -5.33
C ALA A 441 18.80 -6.25 -3.82
N ILE A 442 17.70 -6.23 -3.08
CA ILE A 442 17.76 -6.00 -1.63
C ILE A 442 18.48 -7.16 -0.90
N VAL A 443 18.25 -8.41 -1.33
CA VAL A 443 18.93 -9.59 -0.76
C VAL A 443 20.42 -9.54 -1.09
N ALA A 444 20.81 -9.23 -2.33
CA ALA A 444 22.21 -9.10 -2.73
C ALA A 444 22.95 -8.02 -1.93
N LEU A 445 22.28 -6.93 -1.54
CA LEU A 445 22.83 -5.84 -0.74
C LEU A 445 22.55 -5.97 0.77
N GLY A 446 22.10 -7.12 1.23
CA GLY A 446 21.73 -7.35 2.64
C GLY A 446 22.88 -7.09 3.63
N GLY A 447 24.12 -7.17 3.19
CA GLY A 447 25.29 -6.79 4.00
C GLY A 447 25.32 -5.30 4.39
N LEU A 448 24.96 -4.41 3.46
CA LEU A 448 24.86 -2.97 3.71
C LEU A 448 23.72 -2.66 4.71
N VAL A 449 22.59 -3.31 4.55
CA VAL A 449 21.44 -3.18 5.47
C VAL A 449 21.82 -3.60 6.89
N ALA A 450 22.48 -4.76 7.04
CA ALA A 450 22.91 -5.25 8.34
C ALA A 450 23.99 -4.32 9.00
N ALA A 451 24.85 -3.71 8.20
CA ALA A 451 25.82 -2.73 8.69
C ALA A 451 25.14 -1.46 9.19
N ALA A 452 24.17 -0.92 8.44
CA ALA A 452 23.37 0.24 8.84
C ALA A 452 22.59 -0.01 10.13
N ALA A 453 21.95 -1.18 10.26
CA ALA A 453 21.21 -1.56 11.46
C ALA A 453 22.10 -1.66 12.72
N ARG A 454 23.36 -2.12 12.56
CA ARG A 454 24.32 -2.19 13.67
C ARG A 454 24.86 -0.82 14.07
N LYS A 455 25.16 0.04 13.08
CA LYS A 455 25.67 1.40 13.32
C LYS A 455 24.61 2.28 14.00
N GLY A 456 23.39 2.31 13.46
CA GLY A 456 22.30 3.10 14.02
C GLY A 456 21.98 2.74 15.46
N SER A 457 21.94 1.44 15.80
CA SER A 457 21.71 0.99 17.17
C SER A 457 22.79 1.41 18.16
N ARG A 458 24.05 1.59 17.72
CA ARG A 458 25.13 2.10 18.60
C ARG A 458 25.02 3.60 18.83
N GLU A 459 24.55 4.36 17.84
CA GLU A 459 24.37 5.82 17.96
C GLU A 459 23.16 6.15 18.84
N THR A 460 22.08 5.34 18.79
CA THR A 460 20.92 5.51 19.65
C THR A 460 21.20 5.20 21.11
N LEU A 461 22.09 4.25 21.41
CA LEU A 461 22.49 3.91 22.77
C LEU A 461 23.44 4.94 23.40
N LYS A 462 24.00 5.86 22.62
CA LYS A 462 24.91 6.93 23.10
C LYS A 462 24.19 8.26 23.36
N LYS A 463 22.91 8.37 22.95
CA LYS A 463 22.01 9.49 23.23
C LYS A 463 21.00 9.11 24.32
#